data_021875c3f44e590ebce856d2d44fc18d
#
_entry.id   021875c3f44e590ebce856d2d44fc18d
#
_cell.length_a   1.000
_cell.length_b   1.000
_cell.length_c   1.000
_cell.angle_alpha   90.00
_cell.angle_beta   90.00
_cell.angle_gamma   90.00
#
_symmetry.space_group_name_H-M   'P 1'
#
loop_
_entity.id
_entity.type
_entity.pdbx_description
1 polymer ?
#
loop_
_entity_poly.entity_id
_entity_poly.type
_entity_poly.pdbx_seq_one_letter_code
_entity_poly.pdbx_strand_id
1 'polypeptide(L)'
;MSAVDERWDAFVEANPRASYLQLSAWADTKAANGWRAWPVDAVAPGGAVGARVLLRRPTGVPWTFAYAPRGPIAAAWDPAGLSAFTERARSSASTVGRVSHLRIDPEIELDGPDDRDGATRRALAALGWRPAPEVQPSVTRVVDLGEDEAALWSALRGKWRQYVSKARSGGVTVEERDGSDLGTFHAIMAETSRRAGTAIRTEGSYRAIWDAFGPSGHARLLFALGPDGSPQAALFLVRAGRRVVEPYGGMTSAGAASRANYLLKWEAIRSSREAGGSSYDMWGLVHPGIRQFKEGFG
;
A
#
# COMPACT_ATOMS: atom_id res chain seq x y z
N MET A 1 -8.16 -16.29 12.48
CA MET A 1 -8.79 -14.94 12.35
C MET A 1 -10.11 -14.97 13.11
N SER A 2 -10.48 -13.94 13.82
CA SER A 2 -11.76 -13.90 14.57
C SER A 2 -12.91 -13.45 13.65
N ALA A 3 -14.17 -13.80 13.99
CA ALA A 3 -15.34 -13.34 13.22
C ALA A 3 -15.48 -11.78 13.19
N VAL A 4 -14.83 -11.08 14.12
CA VAL A 4 -14.76 -9.62 14.13
C VAL A 4 -13.78 -9.13 13.08
N ASP A 5 -12.64 -9.79 12.94
CA ASP A 5 -11.62 -9.46 11.94
C ASP A 5 -12.14 -9.74 10.53
N GLU A 6 -12.85 -10.85 10.31
CA GLU A 6 -13.46 -11.20 9.01
C GLU A 6 -14.48 -10.14 8.56
N ARG A 7 -15.32 -9.65 9.45
CA ARG A 7 -16.29 -8.58 9.11
C ARG A 7 -15.60 -7.26 8.81
N TRP A 8 -14.54 -6.96 9.54
CA TRP A 8 -13.75 -5.76 9.31
C TRP A 8 -13.01 -5.83 7.97
N ASP A 9 -12.34 -6.94 7.71
CA ASP A 9 -11.59 -7.11 6.45
C ASP A 9 -12.53 -7.05 5.24
N ALA A 10 -13.73 -7.67 5.32
CA ALA A 10 -14.75 -7.55 4.29
C ALA A 10 -15.22 -6.10 4.07
N PHE A 11 -15.38 -5.31 5.15
CA PHE A 11 -15.70 -3.88 5.04
C PHE A 11 -14.57 -3.09 4.36
N VAL A 12 -13.32 -3.34 4.73
CA VAL A 12 -12.16 -2.70 4.08
C VAL A 12 -12.10 -3.06 2.60
N GLU A 13 -12.25 -4.33 2.26
CA GLU A 13 -12.15 -4.83 0.89
C GLU A 13 -13.28 -4.37 -0.03
N ALA A 14 -14.46 -4.14 0.53
CA ALA A 14 -15.59 -3.55 -0.20
C ALA A 14 -15.41 -2.05 -0.51
N ASN A 15 -14.48 -1.38 0.17
CA ASN A 15 -14.24 0.04 -0.04
C ASN A 15 -13.41 0.27 -1.32
N PRO A 16 -13.79 1.19 -2.22
CA PRO A 16 -13.01 1.51 -3.42
C PRO A 16 -11.57 1.96 -3.13
N ARG A 17 -11.35 2.54 -1.95
CA ARG A 17 -10.02 2.95 -1.44
C ARG A 17 -9.48 1.97 -0.40
N ALA A 18 -9.78 0.69 -0.56
CA ALA A 18 -9.28 -0.36 0.31
C ALA A 18 -7.75 -0.26 0.47
N SER A 19 -7.29 -0.30 1.72
CA SER A 19 -5.86 -0.30 2.01
C SER A 19 -5.47 -1.57 2.77
N TYR A 20 -4.51 -2.31 2.24
CA TYR A 20 -3.96 -3.48 2.92
C TYR A 20 -3.39 -3.16 4.31
N LEU A 21 -3.01 -1.88 4.54
CA LEU A 21 -2.52 -1.40 5.83
C LEU A 21 -3.63 -1.35 6.91
N GLN A 22 -4.89 -1.51 6.51
CA GLN A 22 -6.04 -1.59 7.39
C GLN A 22 -6.61 -3.00 7.51
N LEU A 23 -6.13 -3.98 6.74
CA LEU A 23 -6.50 -5.38 6.93
C LEU A 23 -5.92 -5.93 8.25
N SER A 24 -6.64 -6.84 8.88
CA SER A 24 -6.24 -7.47 10.14
C SER A 24 -4.87 -8.15 10.04
N ALA A 25 -4.60 -8.81 8.92
CA ALA A 25 -3.30 -9.42 8.60
C ALA A 25 -2.13 -8.43 8.68
N TRP A 26 -2.33 -7.14 8.37
CA TRP A 26 -1.27 -6.14 8.52
C TRP A 26 -0.87 -5.92 9.98
N ALA A 27 -1.85 -5.88 10.88
CA ALA A 27 -1.56 -5.72 12.31
C ALA A 27 -0.71 -6.90 12.83
N ASP A 28 -1.00 -8.12 12.36
CA ASP A 28 -0.24 -9.32 12.72
C ASP A 28 1.22 -9.21 12.27
N THR A 29 1.51 -8.65 11.09
CA THR A 29 2.89 -8.41 10.64
C THR A 29 3.67 -7.48 11.56
N LYS A 30 2.99 -6.67 12.36
CA LYS A 30 3.60 -5.70 13.28
C LYS A 30 3.79 -6.23 14.68
N ALA A 31 3.12 -7.33 15.05
CA ALA A 31 3.18 -7.92 16.37
C ALA A 31 4.62 -8.30 16.77
N ALA A 32 5.39 -8.89 15.85
CA ALA A 32 6.80 -9.24 16.06
C ALA A 32 7.70 -8.02 16.41
N ASN A 33 7.26 -6.81 16.08
CA ASN A 33 7.97 -5.55 16.37
C ASN A 33 7.38 -4.81 17.58
N GLY A 34 6.59 -5.50 18.42
CA GLY A 34 6.00 -4.96 19.65
C GLY A 34 4.82 -4.01 19.41
N TRP A 35 4.20 -4.04 18.23
CA TRP A 35 2.94 -3.39 17.97
C TRP A 35 1.77 -4.31 18.32
N ARG A 36 0.65 -3.74 18.72
CA ARG A 36 -0.61 -4.45 18.93
C ARG A 36 -1.77 -3.70 18.28
N ALA A 37 -2.79 -4.42 17.85
CA ALA A 37 -3.98 -3.83 17.25
C ALA A 37 -4.90 -3.21 18.31
N TRP A 38 -5.53 -2.10 17.95
CA TRP A 38 -6.63 -1.47 18.66
C TRP A 38 -7.75 -1.17 17.68
N PRO A 39 -8.80 -1.98 17.63
CA PRO A 39 -9.97 -1.72 16.81
C PRO A 39 -10.73 -0.48 17.29
N VAL A 40 -10.98 0.45 16.38
CA VAL A 40 -11.81 1.64 16.62
C VAL A 40 -12.87 1.67 15.54
N ASP A 41 -14.04 1.12 15.87
CA ASP A 41 -15.16 0.97 14.93
C ASP A 41 -16.35 1.78 15.42
N ALA A 42 -16.98 2.56 14.54
CA ALA A 42 -18.16 3.36 14.79
C ALA A 42 -19.15 3.24 13.62
N VAL A 43 -20.40 3.60 13.87
CA VAL A 43 -21.46 3.66 12.86
C VAL A 43 -22.10 5.04 12.95
N ALA A 44 -22.31 5.65 11.80
CA ALA A 44 -22.96 6.94 11.64
C ALA A 44 -24.06 6.86 10.56
N PRO A 45 -24.90 7.87 10.37
CA PRO A 45 -25.90 7.87 9.31
C PRO A 45 -25.35 7.62 7.91
N GLY A 46 -24.10 8.04 7.61
CA GLY A 46 -23.39 7.77 6.35
C GLY A 46 -22.79 6.38 6.23
N GLY A 47 -22.97 5.52 7.24
CA GLY A 47 -22.46 4.15 7.28
C GLY A 47 -21.35 3.91 8.30
N ALA A 48 -20.63 2.79 8.13
CA ALA A 48 -19.54 2.43 9.02
C ALA A 48 -18.29 3.28 8.76
N VAL A 49 -17.57 3.55 9.84
CA VAL A 49 -16.25 4.19 9.84
C VAL A 49 -15.38 3.55 10.92
N GLY A 50 -14.13 3.27 10.62
CA GLY A 50 -13.26 2.65 11.62
C GLY A 50 -11.82 2.53 11.20
N ALA A 51 -11.00 2.02 12.12
CA ALA A 51 -9.58 1.77 11.87
C ALA A 51 -9.05 0.59 12.69
N ARG A 52 -8.08 -0.12 12.12
CA ARG A 52 -7.15 -0.97 12.87
C ARG A 52 -5.94 -0.13 13.25
N VAL A 53 -6.05 0.47 14.44
CA VAL A 53 -5.00 1.32 15.00
C VAL A 53 -3.88 0.45 15.54
N LEU A 54 -2.66 0.79 15.22
CA LEU A 54 -1.45 0.14 15.73
C LEU A 54 -0.96 0.90 16.96
N LEU A 55 -0.78 0.19 18.06
CA LEU A 55 -0.29 0.71 19.33
C LEU A 55 1.13 0.24 19.58
N ARG A 56 2.01 1.15 19.96
CA ARG A 56 3.37 0.81 20.42
C ARG A 56 3.73 1.63 21.66
N ARG A 57 4.23 0.91 22.68
CA ARG A 57 4.80 1.54 23.86
C ARG A 57 6.32 1.38 23.83
N PRO A 58 7.09 2.46 23.62
CA PRO A 58 8.54 2.39 23.69
C PRO A 58 9.01 2.04 25.12
N THR A 59 10.14 1.33 25.22
CA THR A 59 10.74 0.98 26.49
C THR A 59 11.11 2.26 27.28
N GLY A 60 10.79 2.27 28.59
CA GLY A 60 11.09 3.40 29.47
C GLY A 60 10.14 4.60 29.34
N VAL A 61 9.12 4.53 28.47
CA VAL A 61 8.15 5.61 28.27
C VAL A 61 6.79 5.21 28.86
N PRO A 62 6.12 6.06 29.68
CA PRO A 62 4.86 5.69 30.31
C PRO A 62 3.62 5.75 29.40
N TRP A 63 3.74 6.25 28.17
CA TRP A 63 2.65 6.40 27.23
C TRP A 63 2.81 5.54 25.97
N THR A 64 1.67 5.28 25.35
CA THR A 64 1.54 4.49 24.13
C THR A 64 1.36 5.45 22.94
N PHE A 65 2.12 5.23 21.89
CA PHE A 65 1.93 5.83 20.58
C PHE A 65 0.87 5.05 19.81
N ALA A 66 -0.05 5.75 19.14
CA ALA A 66 -1.13 5.16 18.36
C ALA A 66 -1.10 5.68 16.91
N TYR A 67 -1.24 4.78 15.93
CA TYR A 67 -1.22 5.12 14.52
C TYR A 67 -2.16 4.24 13.70
N ALA A 68 -3.04 4.85 12.91
CA ALA A 68 -3.91 4.19 11.95
C ALA A 68 -3.38 4.42 10.52
N PRO A 69 -2.49 3.54 9.99
CA PRO A 69 -1.92 3.73 8.66
C PRO A 69 -3.02 3.64 7.59
N ARG A 70 -3.15 4.65 6.74
CA ARG A 70 -4.22 4.77 5.72
C ARG A 70 -5.63 4.63 6.31
N GLY A 71 -5.78 4.94 7.58
CA GLY A 71 -7.07 4.91 8.29
C GLY A 71 -7.40 6.25 8.94
N PRO A 72 -8.68 6.42 9.32
CA PRO A 72 -9.77 5.45 9.21
C PRO A 72 -10.20 5.16 7.78
N ILE A 73 -10.91 4.04 7.60
CA ILE A 73 -11.70 3.73 6.40
C ILE A 73 -13.15 4.13 6.70
N ALA A 74 -13.81 4.78 5.75
CA ALA A 74 -15.21 5.19 5.89
C ALA A 74 -16.02 4.77 4.66
N ALA A 75 -17.29 4.44 4.88
CA ALA A 75 -18.24 4.23 3.78
C ALA A 75 -18.53 5.56 3.06
N ALA A 76 -18.60 6.65 3.81
CA ALA A 76 -18.70 8.02 3.30
C ALA A 76 -17.94 8.98 4.23
N TRP A 77 -17.37 10.03 3.64
CA TRP A 77 -16.70 11.10 4.38
C TRP A 77 -17.68 12.22 4.69
N ASP A 78 -18.32 12.15 5.85
CA ASP A 78 -19.24 13.16 6.35
C ASP A 78 -18.90 13.58 7.78
N PRO A 79 -19.35 14.76 8.24
CA PRO A 79 -19.05 15.24 9.60
C PRO A 79 -19.55 14.31 10.72
N ALA A 80 -20.66 13.59 10.52
CA ALA A 80 -21.22 12.69 11.51
C ALA A 80 -20.32 11.44 11.68
N GLY A 81 -19.83 10.88 10.57
CA GLY A 81 -18.88 9.77 10.58
C GLY A 81 -17.56 10.14 11.26
N LEU A 82 -17.02 11.32 10.95
CA LEU A 82 -15.80 11.83 11.59
C LEU A 82 -15.99 12.05 13.10
N SER A 83 -17.15 12.58 13.52
CA SER A 83 -17.49 12.74 14.94
C SER A 83 -17.59 11.40 15.64
N ALA A 84 -18.34 10.45 15.08
CA ALA A 84 -18.53 9.12 15.66
C ALA A 84 -17.19 8.38 15.83
N PHE A 85 -16.32 8.42 14.81
CA PHE A 85 -14.97 7.85 14.92
C PHE A 85 -14.15 8.53 16.01
N THR A 86 -14.17 9.85 16.07
CA THR A 86 -13.41 10.63 17.05
C THR A 86 -13.85 10.33 18.48
N GLU A 87 -15.17 10.30 18.71
CA GLU A 87 -15.75 9.96 20.02
C GLU A 87 -15.45 8.53 20.43
N ARG A 88 -15.54 7.59 19.47
CA ARG A 88 -15.19 6.19 19.72
C ARG A 88 -13.71 6.02 20.07
N ALA A 89 -12.83 6.69 19.37
CA ALA A 89 -11.39 6.68 19.67
C ALA A 89 -11.13 7.24 21.09
N ARG A 90 -11.75 8.37 21.44
CA ARG A 90 -11.60 8.98 22.77
C ARG A 90 -12.13 8.09 23.88
N SER A 91 -13.35 7.57 23.76
CA SER A 91 -14.00 6.76 24.77
C SER A 91 -13.30 5.42 25.02
N SER A 92 -12.73 4.82 23.96
CA SER A 92 -12.02 3.54 24.08
C SER A 92 -10.52 3.68 24.38
N ALA A 93 -9.95 4.86 24.37
CA ALA A 93 -8.51 5.07 24.60
C ALA A 93 -8.06 4.57 25.97
N SER A 94 -8.89 4.73 27.03
CA SER A 94 -8.59 4.26 28.38
C SER A 94 -8.43 2.75 28.49
N THR A 95 -9.07 1.98 27.61
CA THR A 95 -9.01 0.51 27.62
C THR A 95 -7.67 -0.04 27.12
N VAL A 96 -6.90 0.77 26.39
CA VAL A 96 -5.64 0.36 25.79
C VAL A 96 -4.41 1.00 26.46
N GLY A 97 -4.61 1.76 27.52
CA GLY A 97 -3.59 2.39 28.34
C GLY A 97 -3.48 3.89 28.10
N ARG A 98 -2.35 4.48 28.53
CA ARG A 98 -2.11 5.93 28.41
C ARG A 98 -1.67 6.28 26.98
N VAL A 99 -2.64 6.52 26.10
CA VAL A 99 -2.36 6.96 24.71
C VAL A 99 -1.93 8.42 24.74
N SER A 100 -0.74 8.73 24.21
CA SER A 100 -0.23 10.10 24.11
C SER A 100 -0.95 10.88 23.02
N HIS A 101 -1.14 10.26 21.88
CA HIS A 101 -1.88 10.79 20.73
C HIS A 101 -2.21 9.65 19.76
N LEU A 102 -3.25 9.86 18.96
CA LEU A 102 -3.58 9.03 17.82
C LEU A 102 -3.24 9.80 16.54
N ARG A 103 -2.44 9.20 15.68
CA ARG A 103 -2.20 9.66 14.32
C ARG A 103 -3.09 8.90 13.35
N ILE A 104 -3.69 9.62 12.41
CA ILE A 104 -4.45 9.08 11.28
C ILE A 104 -3.89 9.63 9.97
N ASP A 105 -4.04 8.90 8.89
CA ASP A 105 -3.74 9.36 7.52
C ASP A 105 -4.70 8.72 6.50
N PRO A 106 -6.02 8.99 6.63
CA PRO A 106 -7.02 8.45 5.71
C PRO A 106 -6.76 8.90 4.27
N GLU A 107 -7.14 8.06 3.31
CA GLU A 107 -7.00 8.40 1.90
C GLU A 107 -8.14 9.32 1.43
N ILE A 108 -8.05 10.58 1.82
CA ILE A 108 -8.95 11.66 1.39
C ILE A 108 -8.21 12.48 0.34
N GLU A 109 -8.75 12.56 -0.87
CA GLU A 109 -8.19 13.43 -1.90
C GLU A 109 -8.39 14.89 -1.53
N LEU A 110 -7.28 15.63 -1.43
CA LEU A 110 -7.33 17.08 -1.19
C LEU A 110 -8.05 17.77 -2.35
N ASP A 111 -9.02 18.62 -2.02
CA ASP A 111 -9.87 19.34 -2.96
C ASP A 111 -10.67 18.41 -3.93
N GLY A 112 -10.69 17.11 -3.62
CA GLY A 112 -11.50 16.09 -4.30
C GLY A 112 -12.92 15.98 -3.73
N PRO A 113 -13.68 14.97 -4.18
CA PRO A 113 -15.08 14.76 -3.76
C PRO A 113 -15.27 14.66 -2.24
N ASP A 114 -14.30 14.06 -1.53
CA ASP A 114 -14.37 13.84 -0.08
C ASP A 114 -13.92 15.04 0.75
N ASP A 115 -13.29 16.03 0.13
CA ASP A 115 -12.80 17.25 0.80
C ASP A 115 -13.11 18.50 0.00
N ARG A 116 -14.30 18.54 -0.61
CA ARG A 116 -14.74 19.69 -1.40
C ARG A 116 -14.60 20.98 -0.59
N ASP A 117 -13.92 21.95 -1.15
CA ASP A 117 -13.62 23.24 -0.52
C ASP A 117 -12.93 23.11 0.86
N GLY A 118 -12.27 21.99 1.15
CA GLY A 118 -11.64 21.72 2.44
C GLY A 118 -12.62 21.39 3.57
N ALA A 119 -13.83 20.95 3.27
CA ALA A 119 -14.87 20.69 4.26
C ALA A 119 -14.47 19.62 5.27
N THR A 120 -13.90 18.51 4.81
CA THR A 120 -13.45 17.41 5.68
C THR A 120 -12.28 17.82 6.57
N ARG A 121 -11.34 18.60 6.03
CA ARG A 121 -10.22 19.15 6.84
C ARG A 121 -10.75 20.10 7.92
N ARG A 122 -11.75 20.95 7.61
CA ARG A 122 -12.37 21.84 8.62
C ARG A 122 -13.14 21.04 9.68
N ALA A 123 -13.87 20.01 9.28
CA ALA A 123 -14.59 19.13 10.23
C ALA A 123 -13.61 18.43 11.17
N LEU A 124 -12.51 17.88 10.66
CA LEU A 124 -11.44 17.30 11.49
C LEU A 124 -10.85 18.33 12.46
N ALA A 125 -10.55 19.54 12.00
CA ALA A 125 -10.03 20.60 12.86
C ALA A 125 -11.02 20.99 13.98
N ALA A 126 -12.31 21.08 13.69
CA ALA A 126 -13.36 21.34 14.67
C ALA A 126 -13.47 20.24 15.74
N LEU A 127 -13.15 18.98 15.40
CA LEU A 127 -13.09 17.85 16.31
C LEU A 127 -11.78 17.78 17.11
N GLY A 128 -10.86 18.73 16.90
CA GLY A 128 -9.57 18.82 17.62
C GLY A 128 -8.41 18.08 16.96
N TRP A 129 -8.59 17.55 15.74
CA TRP A 129 -7.48 17.01 14.97
C TRP A 129 -6.57 18.13 14.47
N ARG A 130 -5.29 17.83 14.34
CA ARG A 130 -4.27 18.79 13.87
C ARG A 130 -3.41 18.18 12.78
N PRO A 131 -2.99 18.94 11.78
CA PRO A 131 -2.01 18.49 10.79
C PRO A 131 -0.75 17.94 11.47
N ALA A 132 -0.20 16.87 10.92
CA ALA A 132 1.01 16.22 11.39
C ALA A 132 1.91 15.86 10.19
N PRO A 133 3.24 15.70 10.39
CA PRO A 133 4.12 15.26 9.31
C PRO A 133 3.67 13.94 8.69
N GLU A 134 3.87 13.77 7.40
CA GLU A 134 3.47 12.57 6.66
C GLU A 134 4.21 11.31 7.14
N VAL A 135 3.49 10.19 7.20
CA VAL A 135 4.07 8.86 7.46
C VAL A 135 4.02 8.01 6.21
N GLN A 136 2.85 7.96 5.56
CA GLN A 136 2.70 7.35 4.25
C GLN A 136 2.85 8.43 3.16
N PRO A 137 3.26 8.04 1.95
CA PRO A 137 3.38 9.01 0.85
C PRO A 137 2.04 9.70 0.57
N SER A 138 2.03 11.04 0.54
CA SER A 138 0.81 11.83 0.28
C SER A 138 0.38 11.80 -1.19
N VAL A 139 1.31 11.47 -2.10
CA VAL A 139 1.06 11.41 -3.53
C VAL A 139 1.46 10.04 -4.05
N THR A 140 0.56 9.42 -4.81
CA THR A 140 0.77 8.16 -5.50
C THR A 140 0.36 8.26 -6.97
N ARG A 141 0.72 7.27 -7.78
CA ARG A 141 0.19 7.06 -9.13
C ARG A 141 -0.73 5.86 -9.12
N VAL A 142 -1.99 6.06 -9.49
CA VAL A 142 -2.97 4.98 -9.66
C VAL A 142 -3.28 4.84 -11.15
N VAL A 143 -3.26 3.60 -11.64
CA VAL A 143 -3.72 3.22 -12.98
C VAL A 143 -5.09 2.58 -12.82
N ASP A 144 -6.07 3.08 -13.56
CA ASP A 144 -7.40 2.47 -13.66
C ASP A 144 -7.30 1.19 -14.51
N LEU A 145 -7.69 0.06 -13.94
CA LEU A 145 -7.68 -1.25 -14.61
C LEU A 145 -9.02 -1.61 -15.25
N GLY A 146 -10.01 -0.71 -15.22
CA GLY A 146 -11.32 -0.88 -15.88
C GLY A 146 -11.23 -0.88 -17.41
N GLU A 147 -10.20 -0.24 -17.97
CA GLU A 147 -9.95 -0.21 -19.40
C GLU A 147 -9.44 -1.55 -19.93
N ASP A 148 -9.57 -1.78 -21.25
CA ASP A 148 -9.00 -2.96 -21.88
C ASP A 148 -7.45 -2.88 -21.98
N GLU A 149 -6.83 -4.02 -22.30
CA GLU A 149 -5.36 -4.09 -22.39
C GLU A 149 -4.79 -3.14 -23.45
N ALA A 150 -5.50 -2.97 -24.59
CA ALA A 150 -5.05 -2.10 -25.67
C ALA A 150 -5.07 -0.62 -25.25
N ALA A 151 -6.10 -0.21 -24.51
CA ALA A 151 -6.19 1.14 -23.95
C ALA A 151 -5.10 1.39 -22.91
N LEU A 152 -4.88 0.45 -21.98
CA LEU A 152 -3.79 0.50 -21.00
C LEU A 152 -2.42 0.59 -21.68
N TRP A 153 -2.20 -0.22 -22.71
CA TRP A 153 -0.96 -0.17 -23.49
C TRP A 153 -0.78 1.18 -24.20
N SER A 154 -1.83 1.71 -24.80
CA SER A 154 -1.79 3.00 -25.50
C SER A 154 -1.53 4.17 -24.56
N ALA A 155 -1.99 4.10 -23.30
CA ALA A 155 -1.77 5.10 -22.27
C ALA A 155 -0.30 5.18 -21.81
N LEU A 156 0.50 4.13 -22.02
CA LEU A 156 1.92 4.20 -21.72
C LEU A 156 2.60 5.27 -22.59
N ARG A 157 3.52 6.01 -22.02
CA ARG A 157 4.41 6.89 -22.84
C ARG A 157 5.07 6.09 -23.96
N GLY A 158 5.16 6.64 -25.17
CA GLY A 158 5.73 5.96 -26.34
C GLY A 158 7.11 5.34 -26.07
N LYS A 159 7.97 6.07 -25.34
CA LYS A 159 9.29 5.56 -24.93
C LYS A 159 9.21 4.36 -23.98
N TRP A 160 8.18 4.29 -23.10
CA TRP A 160 7.97 3.14 -22.21
C TRP A 160 7.54 1.91 -23.00
N ARG A 161 6.62 2.05 -23.97
CA ARG A 161 6.27 0.96 -24.91
C ARG A 161 7.50 0.41 -25.62
N GLN A 162 8.38 1.30 -26.12
CA GLN A 162 9.65 0.89 -26.74
C GLN A 162 10.55 0.12 -25.77
N TYR A 163 10.64 0.55 -24.50
CA TYR A 163 11.45 -0.14 -23.49
C TYR A 163 10.88 -1.50 -23.10
N VAL A 164 9.56 -1.62 -22.97
CA VAL A 164 8.89 -2.92 -22.76
C VAL A 164 9.17 -3.86 -23.92
N SER A 165 8.98 -3.39 -25.18
CA SER A 165 9.25 -4.20 -26.37
C SER A 165 10.72 -4.59 -26.47
N LYS A 166 11.65 -3.67 -26.16
CA LYS A 166 13.10 -3.95 -26.16
C LYS A 166 13.49 -5.00 -25.11
N ALA A 167 12.93 -4.92 -23.89
CA ALA A 167 13.20 -5.92 -22.86
C ALA A 167 12.71 -7.30 -23.31
N ARG A 168 11.47 -7.37 -23.83
CA ARG A 168 10.87 -8.62 -24.33
C ARG A 168 11.67 -9.23 -25.49
N SER A 169 12.03 -8.43 -26.50
CA SER A 169 12.85 -8.90 -27.64
C SER A 169 14.28 -9.25 -27.23
N GLY A 170 14.78 -8.68 -26.14
CA GLY A 170 16.07 -9.02 -25.53
C GLY A 170 16.05 -10.29 -24.67
N GLY A 171 14.94 -11.05 -24.66
CA GLY A 171 14.82 -12.30 -23.96
C GLY A 171 14.48 -12.16 -22.45
N VAL A 172 14.08 -10.97 -22.00
CA VAL A 172 13.59 -10.80 -20.62
C VAL A 172 12.21 -11.44 -20.50
N THR A 173 12.01 -12.30 -19.52
CA THR A 173 10.72 -12.91 -19.16
C THR A 173 10.24 -12.43 -17.80
N VAL A 174 8.95 -12.59 -17.50
CA VAL A 174 8.37 -12.27 -16.18
C VAL A 174 7.70 -13.51 -15.63
N GLU A 175 8.02 -13.83 -14.39
CA GLU A 175 7.48 -14.98 -13.66
C GLU A 175 6.91 -14.54 -12.31
N GLU A 176 5.83 -15.20 -11.89
CA GLU A 176 5.36 -15.14 -10.51
C GLU A 176 6.03 -16.24 -9.69
N ARG A 177 6.53 -15.89 -8.52
CA ARG A 177 7.23 -16.78 -7.60
C ARG A 177 6.63 -16.69 -6.21
N ASP A 178 7.02 -17.60 -5.34
CA ASP A 178 6.50 -17.68 -3.98
C ASP A 178 7.48 -17.16 -2.91
N GLY A 179 7.13 -17.38 -1.64
CA GLY A 179 7.91 -16.92 -0.49
C GLY A 179 9.31 -17.54 -0.36
N SER A 180 9.63 -18.62 -1.09
CA SER A 180 10.99 -19.19 -1.10
C SER A 180 12.00 -18.25 -1.76
N ASP A 181 11.55 -17.40 -2.68
CA ASP A 181 12.37 -16.41 -3.40
C ASP A 181 12.55 -15.06 -2.67
N LEU A 182 12.05 -14.93 -1.43
CA LEU A 182 12.17 -13.66 -0.67
C LEU A 182 13.63 -13.26 -0.40
N GLY A 183 14.54 -14.20 -0.28
CA GLY A 183 15.99 -13.93 -0.20
C GLY A 183 16.50 -13.23 -1.46
N THR A 184 16.11 -13.76 -2.63
CA THR A 184 16.44 -13.16 -3.95
C THR A 184 15.79 -11.77 -4.09
N PHE A 185 14.52 -11.61 -3.69
CA PHE A 185 13.86 -10.32 -3.66
C PHE A 185 14.62 -9.32 -2.79
N HIS A 186 14.99 -9.71 -1.58
CA HIS A 186 15.74 -8.85 -0.66
C HIS A 186 17.10 -8.45 -1.23
N ALA A 187 17.81 -9.34 -1.91
CA ALA A 187 19.09 -9.04 -2.57
C ALA A 187 18.92 -7.95 -3.65
N ILE A 188 17.88 -8.04 -4.49
CA ILE A 188 17.55 -7.01 -5.50
C ILE A 188 17.21 -5.67 -4.83
N MET A 189 16.43 -5.70 -3.75
CA MET A 189 16.11 -4.49 -2.99
C MET A 189 17.36 -3.86 -2.37
N ALA A 190 18.29 -4.68 -1.84
CA ALA A 190 19.55 -4.20 -1.28
C ALA A 190 20.44 -3.54 -2.34
N GLU A 191 20.52 -4.08 -3.55
CA GLU A 191 21.25 -3.46 -4.66
C GLU A 191 20.61 -2.14 -5.07
N THR A 192 19.27 -2.10 -5.18
CA THR A 192 18.53 -0.88 -5.48
C THR A 192 18.77 0.21 -4.43
N SER A 193 18.72 -0.16 -3.16
CA SER A 193 18.94 0.74 -2.01
C SER A 193 20.35 1.34 -2.01
N ARG A 194 21.38 0.51 -2.20
CA ARG A 194 22.77 0.99 -2.28
C ARG A 194 22.96 2.02 -3.39
N ARG A 195 22.30 1.81 -4.54
CA ARG A 195 22.37 2.72 -5.69
C ARG A 195 21.60 4.01 -5.46
N ALA A 196 20.49 3.94 -4.71
CA ALA A 196 19.61 5.09 -4.43
C ALA A 196 19.94 5.81 -3.12
N GLY A 197 20.84 5.29 -2.27
CA GLY A 197 21.14 5.85 -0.95
C GLY A 197 19.95 5.80 0.03
N THR A 198 19.06 4.82 -0.10
CA THR A 198 17.85 4.69 0.72
C THR A 198 17.92 3.48 1.66
N ALA A 199 17.19 3.51 2.75
CA ALA A 199 17.06 2.34 3.63
C ALA A 199 16.03 1.36 3.07
N ILE A 200 16.25 0.05 3.32
CA ILE A 200 15.28 -1.01 3.03
C ILE A 200 14.84 -1.72 4.31
N ARG A 201 13.76 -2.47 4.20
CA ARG A 201 13.33 -3.40 5.25
C ARG A 201 14.27 -4.60 5.30
N THR A 202 14.32 -5.27 6.44
CA THR A 202 14.98 -6.58 6.57
C THR A 202 14.22 -7.64 5.79
N GLU A 203 14.87 -8.71 5.39
CA GLU A 203 14.23 -9.88 4.77
C GLU A 203 13.11 -10.43 5.65
N GLY A 204 13.32 -10.54 6.96
CA GLY A 204 12.29 -10.97 7.90
C GLY A 204 11.03 -10.10 7.90
N SER A 205 11.17 -8.81 7.59
CA SER A 205 9.99 -7.93 7.42
C SER A 205 9.19 -8.25 6.17
N TYR A 206 9.85 -8.59 5.05
CA TYR A 206 9.16 -9.04 3.83
C TYR A 206 8.53 -10.41 4.03
N ARG A 207 9.21 -11.30 4.73
CA ARG A 207 8.68 -12.63 5.08
C ARG A 207 7.42 -12.53 5.93
N ALA A 208 7.42 -11.69 6.96
CA ALA A 208 6.22 -11.47 7.77
C ALA A 208 5.02 -10.97 6.95
N ILE A 209 5.25 -10.11 5.94
CA ILE A 209 4.20 -9.67 5.04
C ILE A 209 3.73 -10.82 4.14
N TRP A 210 4.67 -11.61 3.60
CA TRP A 210 4.32 -12.77 2.78
C TRP A 210 3.53 -13.80 3.56
N ASP A 211 3.96 -14.16 4.77
CA ASP A 211 3.30 -15.16 5.61
C ASP A 211 1.87 -14.75 5.98
N ALA A 212 1.63 -13.43 6.13
CA ALA A 212 0.31 -12.90 6.44
C ALA A 212 -0.62 -12.79 5.22
N PHE A 213 -0.10 -12.50 4.03
CA PHE A 213 -0.88 -12.17 2.85
C PHE A 213 -0.77 -13.17 1.69
N GLY A 214 0.34 -13.92 1.60
CA GLY A 214 0.61 -14.87 0.51
C GLY A 214 -0.35 -16.05 0.49
N PRO A 215 -0.54 -16.79 1.61
CA PRO A 215 -1.42 -17.96 1.63
C PRO A 215 -2.87 -17.67 1.25
N SER A 216 -3.36 -16.45 1.47
CA SER A 216 -4.71 -16.01 1.08
C SER A 216 -4.78 -15.44 -0.34
N GLY A 217 -3.66 -15.42 -1.10
CA GLY A 217 -3.60 -14.86 -2.44
C GLY A 217 -3.66 -13.31 -2.47
N HIS A 218 -3.47 -12.65 -1.33
CA HIS A 218 -3.41 -11.19 -1.25
C HIS A 218 -2.01 -10.62 -1.55
N ALA A 219 -0.96 -11.44 -1.49
CA ALA A 219 0.38 -11.04 -1.89
C ALA A 219 0.84 -11.81 -3.12
N ARG A 220 1.57 -11.12 -4.00
CA ARG A 220 2.21 -11.68 -5.19
C ARG A 220 3.65 -11.20 -5.29
N LEU A 221 4.54 -12.06 -5.75
CA LEU A 221 5.95 -11.77 -5.94
C LEU A 221 6.30 -12.01 -7.40
N LEU A 222 6.60 -10.95 -8.14
CA LEU A 222 6.90 -11.00 -9.57
C LEU A 222 8.38 -10.72 -9.81
N PHE A 223 9.01 -11.51 -10.68
CA PHE A 223 10.40 -11.34 -11.10
C PHE A 223 10.51 -11.18 -12.60
N ALA A 224 11.33 -10.22 -13.03
CA ALA A 224 11.85 -10.20 -14.40
C ALA A 224 13.19 -10.93 -14.44
N LEU A 225 13.31 -11.88 -15.34
CA LEU A 225 14.49 -12.70 -15.53
C LEU A 225 15.17 -12.32 -16.84
N GLY A 226 16.50 -12.29 -16.82
CA GLY A 226 17.31 -12.17 -18.05
C GLY A 226 17.25 -13.42 -18.91
N PRO A 227 17.79 -13.38 -20.12
CA PRO A 227 17.82 -14.53 -21.03
C PRO A 227 18.64 -15.72 -20.48
N ASP A 228 19.49 -15.48 -19.51
CA ASP A 228 20.26 -16.48 -18.76
C ASP A 228 19.53 -17.01 -17.50
N GLY A 229 18.27 -16.59 -17.31
CA GLY A 229 17.48 -16.92 -16.13
C GLY A 229 17.83 -16.12 -14.85
N SER A 230 18.80 -15.19 -14.92
CA SER A 230 19.19 -14.39 -13.75
C SER A 230 18.10 -13.39 -13.36
N PRO A 231 17.75 -13.24 -12.06
CA PRO A 231 16.79 -12.23 -11.61
C PRO A 231 17.32 -10.81 -11.79
N GLN A 232 16.60 -9.98 -12.55
CA GLN A 232 17.00 -8.62 -12.92
C GLN A 232 16.17 -7.53 -12.28
N ALA A 233 14.90 -7.79 -12.00
CA ALA A 233 14.02 -6.90 -11.26
C ALA A 233 12.96 -7.71 -10.50
N ALA A 234 12.40 -7.13 -9.46
CA ALA A 234 11.33 -7.77 -8.70
C ALA A 234 10.35 -6.75 -8.15
N LEU A 235 9.07 -7.19 -8.02
CA LEU A 235 7.98 -6.45 -7.40
C LEU A 235 7.30 -7.32 -6.36
N PHE A 236 6.97 -6.72 -5.22
CA PHE A 236 6.10 -7.30 -4.21
C PHE A 236 4.77 -6.53 -4.25
N LEU A 237 3.71 -7.21 -4.66
CA LEU A 237 2.37 -6.65 -4.75
C LEU A 237 1.54 -7.12 -3.57
N VAL A 238 0.65 -6.25 -3.06
CA VAL A 238 -0.33 -6.61 -2.04
C VAL A 238 -1.70 -6.10 -2.47
N ARG A 239 -2.72 -6.95 -2.34
CA ARG A 239 -4.10 -6.63 -2.71
C ARG A 239 -4.97 -6.41 -1.46
N ALA A 240 -5.88 -5.44 -1.53
CA ALA A 240 -7.01 -5.30 -0.63
C ALA A 240 -8.27 -5.09 -1.50
N GLY A 241 -9.22 -5.99 -1.41
CA GLY A 241 -10.37 -6.03 -2.30
C GLY A 241 -9.93 -6.09 -3.78
N ARG A 242 -10.35 -5.11 -4.56
CA ARG A 242 -9.97 -4.99 -5.99
C ARG A 242 -8.81 -4.03 -6.27
N ARG A 243 -8.24 -3.41 -5.23
CA ARG A 243 -7.07 -2.54 -5.36
C ARG A 243 -5.79 -3.35 -5.20
N VAL A 244 -4.91 -3.29 -6.18
CA VAL A 244 -3.56 -3.85 -6.12
C VAL A 244 -2.58 -2.73 -5.84
N VAL A 245 -1.73 -2.91 -4.85
CA VAL A 245 -0.73 -1.92 -4.43
C VAL A 245 0.66 -2.51 -4.62
N GLU A 246 1.60 -1.70 -5.10
CA GLU A 246 3.01 -2.03 -5.26
C GLU A 246 3.87 -1.29 -4.21
N PRO A 247 3.92 -1.77 -2.97
CA PRO A 247 4.69 -1.10 -1.92
C PRO A 247 6.21 -1.26 -2.07
N TYR A 248 6.66 -2.34 -2.73
CA TYR A 248 8.09 -2.63 -2.85
C TYR A 248 8.46 -3.12 -4.24
N GLY A 249 9.54 -2.59 -4.76
CA GLY A 249 10.10 -3.02 -6.04
C GLY A 249 11.50 -2.50 -6.24
N GLY A 250 12.30 -3.28 -6.95
CA GLY A 250 13.69 -2.97 -7.23
C GLY A 250 14.19 -3.61 -8.51
N MET A 251 15.39 -3.22 -8.90
CA MET A 251 16.10 -3.79 -10.06
C MET A 251 17.60 -3.80 -9.81
N THR A 252 18.26 -4.76 -10.42
CA THR A 252 19.73 -4.83 -10.50
C THR A 252 20.28 -3.85 -11.57
N SER A 253 21.58 -3.68 -11.61
CA SER A 253 22.25 -2.93 -12.68
C SER A 253 22.03 -3.57 -14.06
N ALA A 254 22.02 -4.91 -14.15
CA ALA A 254 21.66 -5.65 -15.35
C ALA A 254 20.20 -5.36 -15.77
N GLY A 255 19.26 -5.33 -14.82
CA GLY A 255 17.86 -5.00 -15.05
C GLY A 255 17.65 -3.56 -15.55
N ALA A 256 18.48 -2.62 -15.10
CA ALA A 256 18.48 -1.26 -15.62
C ALA A 256 18.95 -1.21 -17.10
N ALA A 257 20.00 -1.96 -17.45
CA ALA A 257 20.55 -2.03 -18.80
C ALA A 257 19.58 -2.71 -19.78
N SER A 258 18.98 -3.83 -19.39
CA SER A 258 18.01 -4.61 -20.20
C SER A 258 16.61 -3.98 -20.27
N ARG A 259 16.31 -2.99 -19.46
CA ARG A 259 14.95 -2.40 -19.28
C ARG A 259 13.95 -3.36 -18.63
N ALA A 260 14.42 -4.38 -17.92
CA ALA A 260 13.59 -5.40 -17.27
C ALA A 260 12.49 -4.81 -16.39
N ASN A 261 12.76 -3.73 -15.65
CA ASN A 261 11.79 -3.07 -14.77
C ASN A 261 10.58 -2.48 -15.55
N TYR A 262 10.73 -2.09 -16.81
CA TYR A 262 9.62 -1.60 -17.63
C TYR A 262 8.70 -2.75 -18.03
N LEU A 263 9.26 -3.88 -18.47
CA LEU A 263 8.48 -5.08 -18.78
C LEU A 263 7.79 -5.63 -17.54
N LEU A 264 8.52 -5.75 -16.43
CA LEU A 264 7.97 -6.22 -15.17
C LEU A 264 6.77 -5.39 -14.70
N LYS A 265 6.89 -4.05 -14.79
CA LYS A 265 5.80 -3.15 -14.43
C LYS A 265 4.58 -3.31 -15.33
N TRP A 266 4.80 -3.41 -16.64
CA TRP A 266 3.71 -3.65 -17.59
C TRP A 266 3.00 -4.98 -17.29
N GLU A 267 3.74 -6.07 -17.11
CA GLU A 267 3.17 -7.38 -16.80
C GLU A 267 2.46 -7.40 -15.43
N ALA A 268 2.95 -6.64 -14.45
CA ALA A 268 2.27 -6.48 -13.17
C ALA A 268 0.91 -5.78 -13.32
N ILE A 269 0.82 -4.72 -14.11
CA ILE A 269 -0.43 -4.01 -14.42
C ILE A 269 -1.38 -4.95 -15.16
N ARG A 270 -0.92 -5.59 -16.26
CA ARG A 270 -1.70 -6.49 -17.09
C ARG A 270 -2.27 -7.67 -16.28
N SER A 271 -1.40 -8.39 -15.57
CA SER A 271 -1.80 -9.55 -14.77
C SER A 271 -2.68 -9.18 -13.56
N SER A 272 -2.53 -7.99 -13.02
CA SER A 272 -3.43 -7.50 -11.96
C SER A 272 -4.84 -7.24 -12.48
N ARG A 273 -4.98 -6.72 -13.71
CA ARG A 273 -6.27 -6.58 -14.39
C ARG A 273 -6.90 -7.94 -14.66
N GLU A 274 -6.14 -8.88 -15.21
CA GLU A 274 -6.60 -10.26 -15.49
C GLU A 274 -7.10 -10.98 -14.23
N ALA A 275 -6.45 -10.71 -13.08
CA ALA A 275 -6.87 -11.22 -11.78
C ALA A 275 -8.06 -10.46 -11.16
N GLY A 276 -8.76 -9.59 -11.93
CA GLY A 276 -9.97 -8.88 -11.50
C GLY A 276 -9.71 -7.62 -10.66
N GLY A 277 -8.50 -7.11 -10.66
CA GLY A 277 -8.19 -5.80 -10.06
C GLY A 277 -8.95 -4.67 -10.76
N SER A 278 -9.35 -3.63 -9.99
CA SER A 278 -9.96 -2.42 -10.54
C SER A 278 -8.98 -1.25 -10.60
N SER A 279 -7.93 -1.28 -9.79
CA SER A 279 -6.91 -0.24 -9.77
C SER A 279 -5.55 -0.82 -9.41
N TYR A 280 -4.49 -0.21 -9.98
CA TYR A 280 -3.10 -0.54 -9.66
C TYR A 280 -2.41 0.70 -9.11
N ASP A 281 -2.11 0.67 -7.82
CA ASP A 281 -1.46 1.76 -7.10
C ASP A 281 0.06 1.51 -7.05
N MET A 282 0.80 2.34 -7.74
CA MET A 282 2.26 2.25 -7.80
C MET A 282 2.95 2.76 -6.54
N TRP A 283 2.19 3.16 -5.49
CA TRP A 283 2.71 3.74 -4.26
C TRP A 283 3.46 5.06 -4.48
N GLY A 284 4.11 5.58 -3.44
CA GLY A 284 4.64 6.92 -3.35
C GLY A 284 5.49 7.44 -4.51
N LEU A 285 5.35 8.73 -4.80
CA LEU A 285 6.12 9.49 -5.79
C LEU A 285 7.18 10.35 -5.09
N VAL A 286 8.05 9.69 -4.30
CA VAL A 286 8.96 10.34 -3.33
C VAL A 286 10.15 11.09 -3.95
N HIS A 287 10.54 10.76 -5.19
CA HIS A 287 11.66 11.40 -5.88
C HIS A 287 11.31 11.71 -7.34
N PRO A 288 11.89 12.77 -7.95
CA PRO A 288 11.58 13.17 -9.32
C PRO A 288 11.77 12.04 -10.35
N GLY A 289 12.84 11.26 -10.24
CA GLY A 289 13.09 10.12 -11.15
C GLY A 289 12.06 8.99 -10.99
N ILE A 290 11.63 8.70 -9.76
CA ILE A 290 10.57 7.72 -9.48
C ILE A 290 9.23 8.24 -10.00
N ARG A 291 8.93 9.52 -9.80
CA ARG A 291 7.74 10.18 -10.34
C ARG A 291 7.70 10.05 -11.86
N GLN A 292 8.75 10.51 -12.55
CA GLN A 292 8.85 10.44 -14.01
C GLN A 292 8.68 9.01 -14.54
N PHE A 293 9.26 8.02 -13.86
CA PHE A 293 9.13 6.61 -14.22
C PHE A 293 7.68 6.13 -14.08
N LYS A 294 7.06 6.33 -12.92
CA LYS A 294 5.70 5.88 -12.63
C LYS A 294 4.63 6.57 -13.48
N GLU A 295 4.75 7.89 -13.68
CA GLU A 295 3.84 8.67 -14.52
C GLU A 295 3.85 8.26 -16.01
N GLY A 296 4.81 7.47 -16.44
CA GLY A 296 4.86 6.96 -17.80
C GLY A 296 4.00 5.74 -18.07
N PHE A 297 3.34 5.20 -17.06
CA PHE A 297 2.48 4.00 -17.18
C PHE A 297 0.97 4.31 -17.26
N GLY A 298 0.62 5.53 -17.56
CA GLY A 298 -0.78 5.93 -17.77
C GLY A 298 -1.27 7.03 -16.85
#